data_06773a64f35d667dda4399e00c2bb1cc
#
_entry.id   06773a64f35d667dda4399e00c2bb1cc
#
_cell.length_a   1.000
_cell.length_b   1.000
_cell.length_c   1.000
_cell.angle_alpha   90.00
_cell.angle_beta   90.00
_cell.angle_gamma   90.00
#
_symmetry.space_group_name_H-M   'P 1'
#
loop_
_entity.id
_entity.type
_entity.pdbx_description
1 polymer ?
#
loop_
_entity_poly.entity_id
_entity_poly.type
_entity_poly.pdbx_seq_one_letter_code
_entity_poly.pdbx_strand_id
1 'polypeptide(L)'
;MKEKKLGNTDIIIPAIGQGCMGIGGDFTADNSADTEQIRALELGIDLGMTLIDTSELYANGHSEELVGIVSKGRRDQLFIATKFAPENNSYEGIIKSAERSLKNLNTDYIDLYQVHWPNPSIPIAETMLAMEKLVDDGKVRYIGLSNFSAKEMIDAQNVLKSKYIVSNQVEYNLFDRFIEQSILPYCESVNSTVIAYSPLDKGRAVEGEKRIKLLNNIAVAHNSTPAQVAIN
;
A
#
# COMPACT_ATOMS: atom_id res chain seq x y z
N MET A 1 -10.17 -11.52 11.36
CA MET A 1 -10.01 -10.22 10.68
C MET A 1 -11.15 -10.03 9.69
N LYS A 2 -11.69 -8.79 9.51
CA LYS A 2 -12.60 -8.52 8.39
C LYS A 2 -11.82 -8.59 7.08
N GLU A 3 -12.47 -9.06 6.03
CA GLU A 3 -11.86 -9.24 4.71
C GLU A 3 -12.57 -8.40 3.66
N LYS A 4 -11.87 -8.03 2.61
CA LYS A 4 -12.35 -7.24 1.48
C LYS A 4 -11.86 -7.84 0.17
N LYS A 5 -12.68 -7.72 -0.86
CA LYS A 5 -12.28 -8.06 -2.22
C LYS A 5 -11.35 -6.97 -2.77
N LEU A 6 -10.27 -7.36 -3.43
CA LEU A 6 -9.34 -6.41 -4.07
C LEU A 6 -9.86 -6.05 -5.45
N GLY A 7 -10.44 -4.88 -5.57
CA GLY A 7 -10.94 -4.37 -6.84
C GLY A 7 -11.88 -5.36 -7.55
N ASN A 8 -11.73 -5.47 -8.85
CA ASN A 8 -12.47 -6.40 -9.70
C ASN A 8 -11.82 -7.80 -9.81
N THR A 9 -10.89 -8.15 -8.92
CA THR A 9 -10.22 -9.46 -8.87
C THR A 9 -11.02 -10.43 -7.99
N ASP A 10 -10.65 -11.71 -7.98
CA ASP A 10 -11.20 -12.71 -7.04
C ASP A 10 -10.35 -12.85 -5.76
N ILE A 11 -9.38 -11.95 -5.57
CA ILE A 11 -8.50 -11.95 -4.41
C ILE A 11 -9.20 -11.29 -3.23
N ILE A 12 -9.12 -11.96 -2.10
CA ILE A 12 -9.59 -11.48 -0.81
C ILE A 12 -8.38 -11.09 0.03
N ILE A 13 -8.38 -9.88 0.54
CA ILE A 13 -7.33 -9.33 1.42
C ILE A 13 -7.92 -8.93 2.76
N PRO A 14 -7.13 -8.92 3.84
CA PRO A 14 -7.59 -8.39 5.12
C PRO A 14 -7.91 -6.88 4.98
N ALA A 15 -8.94 -6.44 5.67
CA ALA A 15 -9.35 -5.03 5.65
C ALA A 15 -8.33 -4.10 6.33
N ILE A 16 -7.44 -4.65 7.15
CA ILE A 16 -6.33 -3.94 7.81
C ILE A 16 -5.04 -4.64 7.43
N GLY A 17 -4.12 -3.89 6.84
CA GLY A 17 -2.76 -4.33 6.49
C GLY A 17 -1.71 -3.71 7.40
N GLN A 18 -0.49 -4.17 7.26
CA GLN A 18 0.69 -3.64 7.95
C GLN A 18 1.42 -2.68 7.02
N GLY A 19 1.45 -1.39 7.36
CA GLY A 19 2.27 -0.39 6.66
C GLY A 19 3.69 -0.37 7.22
N CYS A 20 4.67 -0.46 6.35
CA CYS A 20 6.09 -0.59 6.72
C CYS A 20 6.88 0.72 6.63
N MET A 21 6.23 1.88 6.50
CA MET A 21 6.92 3.16 6.61
C MET A 21 7.50 3.32 8.03
N GLY A 22 8.83 3.52 8.13
CA GLY A 22 9.55 3.55 9.40
C GLY A 22 10.08 2.18 9.86
N ILE A 23 9.76 1.09 9.16
CA ILE A 23 10.37 -0.22 9.38
C ILE A 23 11.73 -0.26 8.67
N GLY A 24 12.80 -0.60 9.40
CA GLY A 24 14.17 -0.61 8.90
C GLY A 24 14.84 0.76 8.85
N GLY A 25 14.19 1.80 9.36
CA GLY A 25 14.61 3.19 9.29
C GLY A 25 13.62 4.09 8.55
N ASP A 26 13.95 5.35 8.36
CA ASP A 26 13.08 6.30 7.63
C ASP A 26 13.43 6.29 6.12
N PHE A 27 14.29 7.20 5.64
CA PHE A 27 14.78 7.21 4.26
C PHE A 27 16.14 6.54 4.09
N THR A 28 16.83 6.27 5.18
CA THR A 28 18.10 5.54 5.24
C THR A 28 17.94 4.34 6.14
N ALA A 29 18.67 3.25 5.82
CA ALA A 29 18.63 2.03 6.61
C ALA A 29 19.15 2.28 8.04
N ASP A 30 18.41 1.75 9.01
CA ASP A 30 18.78 1.71 10.43
C ASP A 30 18.43 0.33 10.98
N ASN A 31 19.46 -0.49 11.16
CA ASN A 31 19.32 -1.88 11.60
C ASN A 31 19.19 -2.02 13.13
N SER A 32 19.21 -0.92 13.88
CA SER A 32 19.22 -0.95 15.34
C SER A 32 17.98 -1.59 15.97
N ALA A 33 16.84 -1.53 15.28
CA ALA A 33 15.57 -2.04 15.75
C ALA A 33 15.07 -3.29 14.96
N ASP A 34 15.83 -3.84 14.04
CA ASP A 34 15.41 -4.91 13.13
C ASP A 34 14.76 -6.08 13.86
N THR A 35 15.37 -6.56 14.93
CA THR A 35 14.85 -7.70 15.71
C THR A 35 13.46 -7.44 16.29
N GLU A 36 13.20 -6.23 16.77
CA GLU A 36 11.91 -5.83 17.33
C GLU A 36 10.87 -5.64 16.20
N GLN A 37 11.27 -5.01 15.11
CA GLN A 37 10.41 -4.75 13.96
C GLN A 37 10.01 -6.06 13.25
N ILE A 38 10.93 -7.01 13.10
CA ILE A 38 10.62 -8.36 12.60
C ILE A 38 9.57 -9.02 13.48
N ARG A 39 9.75 -9.02 14.80
CA ARG A 39 8.76 -9.59 15.73
C ARG A 39 7.39 -8.90 15.63
N ALA A 40 7.36 -7.60 15.45
CA ALA A 40 6.12 -6.83 15.28
C ALA A 40 5.39 -7.25 13.98
N LEU A 41 6.12 -7.37 12.87
CA LEU A 41 5.57 -7.85 11.59
C LEU A 41 5.05 -9.30 11.71
N GLU A 42 5.80 -10.19 12.34
CA GLU A 42 5.40 -11.58 12.59
C GLU A 42 4.11 -11.66 13.43
N LEU A 43 4.04 -10.89 14.51
CA LEU A 43 2.83 -10.81 15.35
C LEU A 43 1.63 -10.30 14.53
N GLY A 44 1.84 -9.29 13.68
CA GLY A 44 0.81 -8.79 12.77
C GLY A 44 0.28 -9.89 11.83
N ILE A 45 1.18 -10.68 11.25
CA ILE A 45 0.82 -11.82 10.40
C ILE A 45 -0.01 -12.84 11.19
N ASP A 46 0.45 -13.21 12.40
CA ASP A 46 -0.22 -14.19 13.27
C ASP A 46 -1.62 -13.72 13.70
N LEU A 47 -1.84 -12.40 13.79
CA LEU A 47 -3.16 -11.78 14.03
C LEU A 47 -4.03 -11.66 12.77
N GLY A 48 -3.54 -12.11 11.62
CA GLY A 48 -4.26 -12.11 10.34
C GLY A 48 -4.07 -10.85 9.48
N MET A 49 -3.13 -9.95 9.81
CA MET A 49 -2.76 -8.82 8.96
C MET A 49 -1.77 -9.28 7.88
N THR A 50 -2.23 -10.11 6.97
CA THR A 50 -1.41 -10.74 5.92
C THR A 50 -1.16 -9.85 4.71
N LEU A 51 -1.82 -8.69 4.60
CA LEU A 51 -1.46 -7.63 3.68
C LEU A 51 -0.32 -6.81 4.28
N ILE A 52 0.83 -6.82 3.61
CA ILE A 52 2.02 -6.06 4.01
C ILE A 52 2.34 -5.05 2.91
N ASP A 53 2.38 -3.77 3.26
CA ASP A 53 2.65 -2.66 2.34
C ASP A 53 3.99 -2.01 2.65
N THR A 54 4.93 -2.09 1.72
CA THR A 54 6.26 -1.49 1.80
C THR A 54 6.57 -0.62 0.57
N SER A 55 7.81 -0.20 0.38
CA SER A 55 8.30 0.56 -0.78
C SER A 55 9.81 0.49 -0.88
N GLU A 56 10.37 0.59 -2.10
CA GLU A 56 11.82 0.72 -2.31
C GLU A 56 12.40 1.98 -1.64
N LEU A 57 11.57 3.02 -1.38
CA LEU A 57 12.00 4.24 -0.70
C LEU A 57 12.14 4.06 0.81
N TYR A 58 11.42 3.11 1.42
CA TYR A 58 11.43 2.96 2.86
C TYR A 58 12.77 2.37 3.30
N ALA A 59 13.48 3.13 4.12
CA ALA A 59 14.83 2.78 4.56
C ALA A 59 15.79 2.41 3.41
N ASN A 60 15.61 3.02 2.21
CA ASN A 60 16.39 2.72 1.00
C ASN A 60 16.38 1.23 0.62
N GLY A 61 15.21 0.58 0.73
CA GLY A 61 15.00 -0.83 0.41
C GLY A 61 15.17 -1.80 1.59
N HIS A 62 15.73 -1.37 2.71
CA HIS A 62 15.90 -2.24 3.89
C HIS A 62 14.55 -2.69 4.49
N SER A 63 13.51 -1.85 4.39
CA SER A 63 12.15 -2.25 4.73
C SER A 63 11.67 -3.46 3.92
N GLU A 64 11.97 -3.51 2.62
CA GLU A 64 11.65 -4.68 1.77
C GLU A 64 12.46 -5.92 2.20
N GLU A 65 13.72 -5.77 2.62
CA GLU A 65 14.54 -6.87 3.13
C GLU A 65 13.94 -7.48 4.40
N LEU A 66 13.47 -6.64 5.35
CA LEU A 66 12.81 -7.12 6.56
C LEU A 66 11.49 -7.84 6.25
N VAL A 67 10.71 -7.34 5.28
CA VAL A 67 9.51 -8.03 4.78
C VAL A 67 9.90 -9.38 4.13
N GLY A 68 10.98 -9.43 3.38
CA GLY A 68 11.55 -10.67 2.82
C GLY A 68 11.88 -11.70 3.91
N ILE A 69 12.47 -11.26 5.01
CA ILE A 69 12.80 -12.14 6.16
C ILE A 69 11.54 -12.74 6.75
N VAL A 70 10.51 -11.92 7.06
CA VAL A 70 9.28 -12.44 7.70
C VAL A 70 8.42 -13.26 6.76
N SER A 71 8.60 -13.13 5.44
CA SER A 71 7.85 -13.91 4.44
C SER A 71 8.44 -15.30 4.20
N LYS A 72 9.63 -15.57 4.68
CA LYS A 72 10.32 -16.85 4.45
C LYS A 72 9.50 -18.04 4.97
N GLY A 73 9.23 -19.00 4.07
CA GLY A 73 8.46 -20.21 4.38
C GLY A 73 6.93 -20.03 4.46
N ARG A 74 6.42 -18.80 4.23
CA ARG A 74 4.97 -18.46 4.24
C ARG A 74 4.59 -17.41 3.18
N ARG A 75 5.40 -17.27 2.12
CA ARG A 75 5.20 -16.26 1.07
C ARG A 75 3.83 -16.35 0.42
N ASP A 76 3.33 -17.54 0.21
CA ASP A 76 2.02 -17.86 -0.37
C ASP A 76 0.81 -17.49 0.53
N GLN A 77 1.05 -17.28 1.82
CA GLN A 77 0.04 -16.84 2.79
C GLN A 77 -0.03 -15.30 2.88
N LEU A 78 0.90 -14.58 2.27
CA LEU A 78 1.03 -13.15 2.36
C LEU A 78 0.65 -12.47 1.05
N PHE A 79 0.02 -11.31 1.15
CA PHE A 79 -0.21 -10.39 0.05
C PHE A 79 0.75 -9.21 0.22
N ILE A 80 1.82 -9.17 -0.58
CA ILE A 80 2.87 -8.16 -0.48
C ILE A 80 2.64 -7.08 -1.52
N ALA A 81 2.43 -5.85 -1.04
CA ALA A 81 2.39 -4.64 -1.84
C ALA A 81 3.71 -3.87 -1.67
N THR A 82 4.31 -3.46 -2.77
CA THR A 82 5.45 -2.52 -2.76
C THR A 82 5.29 -1.46 -3.85
N LYS A 83 6.17 -0.45 -3.83
CA LYS A 83 6.06 0.74 -4.67
C LYS A 83 7.43 1.16 -5.15
N PHE A 84 7.50 1.67 -6.38
CA PHE A 84 8.71 2.32 -6.88
C PHE A 84 8.63 3.84 -6.76
N ALA A 85 9.82 4.45 -6.68
CA ALA A 85 9.98 5.89 -6.49
C ALA A 85 9.56 6.70 -7.74
N PRO A 86 9.08 7.95 -7.59
CA PRO A 86 8.65 8.80 -8.71
C PRO A 86 9.74 9.05 -9.76
N GLU A 87 10.99 9.14 -9.34
CA GLU A 87 12.14 9.29 -10.23
C GLU A 87 12.37 8.07 -11.13
N ASN A 88 11.82 6.91 -10.76
CA ASN A 88 11.94 5.65 -11.50
C ASN A 88 10.74 5.37 -12.42
N ASN A 89 9.83 6.34 -12.66
CA ASN A 89 8.61 6.15 -13.46
C ASN A 89 8.84 5.89 -14.96
N SER A 90 10.09 5.96 -15.45
CA SER A 90 10.41 5.54 -16.83
C SER A 90 10.30 4.03 -17.00
N TYR A 91 10.09 3.57 -18.23
CA TYR A 91 9.98 2.14 -18.53
C TYR A 91 11.14 1.32 -17.97
N GLU A 92 12.38 1.74 -18.27
CA GLU A 92 13.57 1.03 -17.77
C GLU A 92 13.74 1.18 -16.26
N GLY A 93 13.41 2.34 -15.70
CA GLY A 93 13.44 2.62 -14.27
C GLY A 93 12.55 1.65 -13.50
N ILE A 94 11.31 1.47 -13.94
CA ILE A 94 10.33 0.56 -13.33
C ILE A 94 10.80 -0.89 -13.37
N ILE A 95 11.32 -1.34 -14.52
CA ILE A 95 11.82 -2.72 -14.64
C ILE A 95 12.99 -2.96 -13.67
N LYS A 96 13.95 -2.04 -13.59
CA LYS A 96 15.09 -2.12 -12.65
C LYS A 96 14.64 -2.05 -11.19
N SER A 97 13.68 -1.19 -10.88
CA SER A 97 13.10 -1.08 -9.53
C SER A 97 12.38 -2.38 -9.12
N ALA A 98 11.59 -2.96 -10.01
CA ALA A 98 10.92 -4.24 -9.74
C ALA A 98 11.93 -5.38 -9.48
N GLU A 99 13.01 -5.46 -10.25
CA GLU A 99 14.07 -6.45 -10.04
C GLU A 99 14.77 -6.26 -8.70
N ARG A 100 15.01 -5.01 -8.30
CA ARG A 100 15.58 -4.69 -6.98
C ARG A 100 14.62 -5.07 -5.85
N SER A 101 13.33 -4.69 -5.97
CA SER A 101 12.30 -5.04 -5.00
C SER A 101 12.14 -6.56 -4.84
N LEU A 102 12.11 -7.32 -5.93
CA LEU A 102 12.06 -8.79 -5.90
C LEU A 102 13.27 -9.38 -5.17
N LYS A 103 14.46 -8.84 -5.41
CA LYS A 103 15.69 -9.25 -4.73
C LYS A 103 15.62 -8.95 -3.23
N ASN A 104 15.23 -7.75 -2.83
CA ASN A 104 15.12 -7.33 -1.43
C ASN A 104 14.06 -8.17 -0.69
N LEU A 105 12.90 -8.35 -1.29
CA LEU A 105 11.80 -9.18 -0.78
C LEU A 105 12.12 -10.68 -0.81
N ASN A 106 13.21 -11.10 -1.47
CA ASN A 106 13.61 -12.49 -1.65
C ASN A 106 12.47 -13.38 -2.16
N THR A 107 11.81 -12.94 -3.24
CA THR A 107 10.65 -13.61 -3.85
C THR A 107 10.68 -13.47 -5.37
N ASP A 108 9.99 -14.38 -6.07
CA ASP A 108 9.90 -14.37 -7.53
C ASP A 108 8.75 -13.48 -8.06
N TYR A 109 7.85 -13.04 -7.18
CA TYR A 109 6.71 -12.22 -7.57
C TYR A 109 6.30 -11.23 -6.49
N ILE A 110 5.71 -10.11 -6.92
CA ILE A 110 5.05 -9.08 -6.10
C ILE A 110 3.54 -9.22 -6.32
N ASP A 111 2.73 -9.22 -5.25
CA ASP A 111 1.28 -9.32 -5.41
C ASP A 111 0.69 -8.02 -5.94
N LEU A 112 1.05 -6.87 -5.38
CA LEU A 112 0.60 -5.55 -5.82
C LEU A 112 1.80 -4.62 -5.99
N TYR A 113 2.06 -4.22 -7.24
CA TYR A 113 3.10 -3.24 -7.52
C TYR A 113 2.47 -1.90 -7.83
N GLN A 114 2.93 -0.84 -7.17
CA GLN A 114 2.25 0.45 -7.17
C GLN A 114 3.16 1.57 -7.67
N VAL A 115 2.62 2.45 -8.52
CA VAL A 115 3.22 3.75 -8.78
C VAL A 115 3.08 4.59 -7.51
N HIS A 116 4.18 4.94 -6.84
CA HIS A 116 4.13 5.61 -5.53
C HIS A 116 3.55 7.02 -5.61
N TRP A 117 3.93 7.77 -6.65
CA TRP A 117 3.41 9.09 -6.99
C TRP A 117 3.42 9.28 -8.51
N PRO A 118 2.46 10.00 -9.08
CA PRO A 118 2.52 10.39 -10.47
C PRO A 118 3.75 11.30 -10.71
N ASN A 119 4.40 11.12 -11.86
CA ASN A 119 5.49 12.00 -12.30
C ASN A 119 5.10 12.67 -13.62
N PRO A 120 4.71 13.96 -13.61
CA PRO A 120 4.25 14.66 -14.81
C PRO A 120 5.34 14.86 -15.86
N SER A 121 6.61 14.64 -15.51
CA SER A 121 7.73 14.74 -16.46
C SER A 121 7.90 13.48 -17.32
N ILE A 122 7.21 12.37 -16.98
CA ILE A 122 7.26 11.12 -17.71
C ILE A 122 5.85 10.79 -18.22
N PRO A 123 5.69 10.52 -19.53
CA PRO A 123 4.38 10.15 -20.06
C PRO A 123 3.81 8.92 -19.34
N ILE A 124 2.58 9.02 -18.87
CA ILE A 124 1.92 7.91 -18.16
C ILE A 124 1.88 6.62 -18.99
N ALA A 125 1.88 6.73 -20.31
CA ALA A 125 1.92 5.60 -21.21
C ALA A 125 3.20 4.77 -21.03
N GLU A 126 4.34 5.41 -20.82
CA GLU A 126 5.61 4.73 -20.59
C GLU A 126 5.57 3.93 -19.28
N THR A 127 5.07 4.56 -18.22
CA THR A 127 4.88 3.94 -16.90
C THR A 127 3.96 2.71 -16.98
N MET A 128 2.78 2.87 -17.59
CA MET A 128 1.79 1.79 -17.61
C MET A 128 2.18 0.63 -18.52
N LEU A 129 2.91 0.88 -19.62
CA LEU A 129 3.46 -0.18 -20.46
C LEU A 129 4.51 -1.03 -19.72
N ALA A 130 5.34 -0.42 -18.89
CA ALA A 130 6.28 -1.16 -18.05
C ALA A 130 5.54 -2.03 -17.01
N MET A 131 4.50 -1.48 -16.39
CA MET A 131 3.67 -2.21 -15.42
C MET A 131 2.96 -3.41 -16.08
N GLU A 132 2.36 -3.22 -17.26
CA GLU A 132 1.74 -4.31 -18.03
C GLU A 132 2.75 -5.40 -18.39
N LYS A 133 3.96 -5.01 -18.81
CA LYS A 133 5.06 -5.94 -19.09
C LYS A 133 5.45 -6.78 -17.87
N LEU A 134 5.55 -6.18 -16.69
CA LEU A 134 5.86 -6.90 -15.45
C LEU A 134 4.78 -7.93 -15.08
N VAL A 135 3.51 -7.61 -15.37
CA VAL A 135 2.42 -8.58 -15.17
C VAL A 135 2.49 -9.71 -16.20
N ASP A 136 2.77 -9.40 -17.45
CA ASP A 136 2.91 -10.42 -18.52
C ASP A 136 4.11 -11.34 -18.28
N ASP A 137 5.18 -10.83 -17.66
CA ASP A 137 6.36 -11.62 -17.26
C ASP A 137 6.13 -12.45 -15.98
N GLY A 138 4.98 -12.29 -15.32
CA GLY A 138 4.67 -12.98 -14.06
C GLY A 138 5.42 -12.45 -12.83
N LYS A 139 6.17 -11.35 -12.96
CA LYS A 139 6.90 -10.70 -11.85
C LYS A 139 5.96 -9.92 -10.92
N VAL A 140 4.84 -9.45 -11.45
CA VAL A 140 3.80 -8.71 -10.73
C VAL A 140 2.45 -9.36 -11.00
N ARG A 141 1.63 -9.51 -9.97
CA ARG A 141 0.26 -10.04 -10.12
C ARG A 141 -0.76 -8.96 -10.46
N TYR A 142 -0.69 -7.84 -9.72
CA TYR A 142 -1.68 -6.75 -9.85
C TYR A 142 -1.01 -5.40 -9.91
N ILE A 143 -1.61 -4.50 -10.70
CA ILE A 143 -1.18 -3.10 -10.86
C ILE A 143 -1.97 -2.22 -9.91
N GLY A 144 -1.27 -1.44 -9.11
CA GLY A 144 -1.84 -0.40 -8.25
C GLY A 144 -1.26 0.97 -8.55
N LEU A 145 -1.96 1.97 -8.07
CA LEU A 145 -1.52 3.36 -8.06
C LEU A 145 -1.48 3.88 -6.62
N SER A 146 -0.76 4.96 -6.39
CA SER A 146 -0.80 5.70 -5.13
C SER A 146 -0.75 7.21 -5.41
N ASN A 147 -1.60 7.96 -4.72
CA ASN A 147 -1.70 9.42 -4.82
C ASN A 147 -2.14 9.95 -6.21
N PHE A 148 -2.88 9.16 -6.96
CA PHE A 148 -3.44 9.56 -8.24
C PHE A 148 -4.82 10.20 -8.06
N SER A 149 -5.06 11.30 -8.78
CA SER A 149 -6.42 11.84 -8.96
C SER A 149 -7.28 10.92 -9.84
N ALA A 150 -8.59 11.09 -9.81
CA ALA A 150 -9.50 10.34 -10.67
C ALA A 150 -9.16 10.49 -12.15
N LYS A 151 -8.78 11.72 -12.59
CA LYS A 151 -8.36 11.96 -13.97
C LYS A 151 -7.09 11.18 -14.34
N GLU A 152 -6.07 11.22 -13.50
CA GLU A 152 -4.82 10.48 -13.73
C GLU A 152 -5.05 8.97 -13.75
N MET A 153 -5.95 8.45 -12.91
CA MET A 153 -6.36 7.04 -12.94
C MET A 153 -7.01 6.66 -14.28
N ILE A 154 -7.89 7.53 -14.81
CA ILE A 154 -8.51 7.33 -16.12
C ILE A 154 -7.44 7.32 -17.22
N ASP A 155 -6.54 8.30 -17.21
CA ASP A 155 -5.47 8.41 -18.19
C ASP A 155 -4.55 7.18 -18.14
N ALA A 156 -4.20 6.69 -16.95
CA ALA A 156 -3.41 5.47 -16.75
C ALA A 156 -4.14 4.21 -17.24
N GLN A 157 -5.43 4.05 -16.89
CA GLN A 157 -6.22 2.88 -17.30
C GLN A 157 -6.38 2.81 -18.82
N ASN A 158 -6.53 3.93 -19.51
CA ASN A 158 -6.68 3.99 -20.96
C ASN A 158 -5.44 3.50 -21.74
N VAL A 159 -4.29 3.44 -21.11
CA VAL A 159 -3.06 2.87 -21.69
C VAL A 159 -3.05 1.36 -21.66
N LEU A 160 -3.58 0.77 -20.60
CA LEU A 160 -3.57 -0.68 -20.38
C LEU A 160 -4.49 -1.39 -21.38
N LYS A 161 -4.00 -2.44 -22.03
CA LYS A 161 -4.75 -3.20 -23.06
C LYS A 161 -5.63 -4.28 -22.47
N SER A 162 -5.10 -5.01 -21.48
CA SER A 162 -5.77 -6.21 -20.95
C SER A 162 -5.72 -6.30 -19.42
N LYS A 163 -5.07 -5.35 -18.77
CA LYS A 163 -4.92 -5.31 -17.31
C LYS A 163 -5.77 -4.18 -16.72
N TYR A 164 -6.00 -4.27 -15.43
CA TYR A 164 -6.78 -3.28 -14.69
C TYR A 164 -5.98 -2.74 -13.52
N ILE A 165 -6.20 -1.46 -13.20
CA ILE A 165 -5.74 -0.83 -11.99
C ILE A 165 -6.68 -1.28 -10.86
N VAL A 166 -6.17 -2.15 -9.98
CA VAL A 166 -7.00 -2.78 -8.94
C VAL A 166 -7.13 -1.94 -7.68
N SER A 167 -6.22 -0.96 -7.48
CA SER A 167 -6.24 -0.09 -6.29
C SER A 167 -5.62 1.27 -6.55
N ASN A 168 -6.05 2.25 -5.73
CA ASN A 168 -5.37 3.52 -5.54
C ASN A 168 -5.14 3.72 -4.05
N GLN A 169 -3.87 3.82 -3.62
CA GLN A 169 -3.50 4.06 -2.23
C GLN A 169 -3.38 5.57 -1.98
N VAL A 170 -4.21 6.10 -1.08
CA VAL A 170 -4.33 7.56 -0.84
C VAL A 170 -4.47 7.86 0.63
N GLU A 171 -4.11 9.09 1.04
CA GLU A 171 -4.41 9.55 2.40
C GLU A 171 -5.91 9.61 2.60
N TYR A 172 -6.39 8.92 3.66
CA TYR A 172 -7.79 8.96 4.02
C TYR A 172 -7.97 8.64 5.50
N ASN A 173 -8.57 9.56 6.22
CA ASN A 173 -8.83 9.44 7.65
C ASN A 173 -9.98 10.39 8.06
N LEU A 174 -10.34 10.40 9.33
CA LEU A 174 -11.43 11.25 9.85
C LEU A 174 -11.26 12.76 9.56
N PHE A 175 -10.04 13.23 9.34
CA PHE A 175 -9.70 14.65 9.21
C PHE A 175 -9.27 15.03 7.79
N ASP A 176 -8.79 14.08 7.01
CA ASP A 176 -8.56 14.24 5.58
C ASP A 176 -9.54 13.34 4.81
N ARG A 177 -10.57 13.99 4.27
CA ARG A 177 -11.64 13.35 3.51
C ARG A 177 -11.73 13.86 2.07
N PHE A 178 -10.64 14.47 1.59
CA PHE A 178 -10.62 15.09 0.25
C PHE A 178 -10.97 14.10 -0.86
N ILE A 179 -10.59 12.84 -0.72
CA ILE A 179 -10.83 11.80 -1.73
C ILE A 179 -12.32 11.55 -2.00
N GLU A 180 -13.22 11.87 -1.04
CA GLU A 180 -14.66 11.67 -1.17
C GLU A 180 -15.29 12.54 -2.28
N GLN A 181 -14.62 13.60 -2.70
CA GLN A 181 -15.14 14.51 -3.73
C GLN A 181 -15.06 13.90 -5.14
N SER A 182 -14.05 13.08 -5.43
CA SER A 182 -13.83 12.57 -6.79
C SER A 182 -13.16 11.19 -6.83
N ILE A 183 -12.11 10.95 -6.04
CA ILE A 183 -11.32 9.72 -6.11
C ILE A 183 -12.15 8.52 -5.65
N LEU A 184 -12.76 8.61 -4.47
CA LEU A 184 -13.57 7.52 -3.93
C LEU A 184 -14.76 7.18 -4.84
N PRO A 185 -15.60 8.13 -5.31
CA PRO A 185 -16.69 7.83 -6.24
C PRO A 185 -16.19 7.21 -7.55
N TYR A 186 -15.06 7.66 -8.07
CA TYR A 186 -14.47 7.05 -9.26
C TYR A 186 -14.02 5.60 -9.00
N CYS A 187 -13.27 5.36 -7.93
CA CYS A 187 -12.84 4.01 -7.56
C CYS A 187 -14.02 3.06 -7.40
N GLU A 188 -15.10 3.49 -6.75
CA GLU A 188 -16.34 2.70 -6.62
C GLU A 188 -16.96 2.39 -7.97
N SER A 189 -17.02 3.37 -8.89
CA SER A 189 -17.63 3.20 -10.22
C SER A 189 -16.92 2.18 -11.10
N VAL A 190 -15.60 1.99 -10.90
CA VAL A 190 -14.77 1.06 -11.68
C VAL A 190 -14.35 -0.19 -10.89
N ASN A 191 -14.87 -0.38 -9.67
CA ASN A 191 -14.48 -1.43 -8.75
C ASN A 191 -12.96 -1.49 -8.51
N SER A 192 -12.31 -0.34 -8.31
CA SER A 192 -10.93 -0.23 -7.84
C SER A 192 -10.92 -0.02 -6.32
N THR A 193 -10.05 -0.71 -5.59
CA THR A 193 -9.98 -0.59 -4.12
C THR A 193 -9.25 0.67 -3.71
N VAL A 194 -9.84 1.46 -2.81
CA VAL A 194 -9.10 2.49 -2.08
C VAL A 194 -8.36 1.83 -0.92
N ILE A 195 -7.03 2.01 -0.88
CA ILE A 195 -6.18 1.64 0.25
C ILE A 195 -5.85 2.93 1.00
N ALA A 196 -6.36 3.06 2.23
CA ALA A 196 -6.12 4.25 3.06
C ALA A 196 -4.78 4.17 3.76
N TYR A 197 -3.85 5.09 3.47
CA TYR A 197 -2.68 5.28 4.31
C TYR A 197 -2.91 6.39 5.35
N SER A 198 -2.12 6.41 6.41
CA SER A 198 -2.30 7.31 7.57
C SER A 198 -3.73 7.31 8.14
N PRO A 199 -4.37 6.15 8.35
CA PRO A 199 -5.79 6.08 8.77
C PRO A 199 -6.04 6.70 10.16
N LEU A 200 -4.98 6.86 10.97
CA LEU A 200 -5.01 7.53 12.28
C LEU A 200 -4.33 8.91 12.25
N ASP A 201 -4.14 9.51 11.06
CA ASP A 201 -3.48 10.81 10.92
C ASP A 201 -2.14 10.87 11.67
N LYS A 202 -1.30 9.82 11.50
CA LYS A 202 -0.01 9.64 12.21
C LYS A 202 -0.13 9.74 13.75
N GLY A 203 -1.22 9.25 14.29
CA GLY A 203 -1.54 9.31 15.73
C GLY A 203 -2.34 10.56 16.15
N ARG A 204 -2.34 11.64 15.34
CA ARG A 204 -3.06 12.88 15.68
C ARG A 204 -4.57 12.72 15.80
N ALA A 205 -5.12 11.69 15.15
CA ALA A 205 -6.54 11.35 15.25
C ALA A 205 -6.98 11.05 16.69
N VAL A 206 -6.05 10.55 17.50
CA VAL A 206 -6.30 10.17 18.90
C VAL A 206 -5.61 11.10 19.91
N GLU A 207 -5.16 12.29 19.46
CA GLU A 207 -4.54 13.32 20.27
C GLU A 207 -5.40 14.59 20.31
N GLY A 208 -5.28 15.37 21.41
CA GLY A 208 -6.00 16.64 21.61
C GLY A 208 -7.34 16.49 22.33
N GLU A 209 -7.52 17.27 23.40
CA GLU A 209 -8.64 17.09 24.37
C GLU A 209 -10.05 17.00 23.76
N LYS A 210 -10.39 17.85 22.80
CA LYS A 210 -11.75 17.88 22.23
C LYS A 210 -12.02 16.69 21.30
N ARG A 211 -11.03 16.31 20.48
CA ARG A 211 -11.14 15.20 19.51
C ARG A 211 -11.19 13.86 20.24
N ILE A 212 -10.26 13.67 21.16
CA ILE A 212 -10.20 12.47 22.01
C ILE A 212 -11.48 12.32 22.83
N LYS A 213 -12.04 13.38 23.39
CA LYS A 213 -13.25 13.29 24.21
C LYS A 213 -14.44 12.73 23.43
N LEU A 214 -14.63 13.17 22.18
CA LEU A 214 -15.69 12.63 21.32
C LEU A 214 -15.45 11.16 20.97
N LEU A 215 -14.25 10.83 20.52
CA LEU A 215 -13.88 9.46 20.16
C LEU A 215 -13.94 8.52 21.37
N ASN A 216 -13.51 8.97 22.55
CA ASN A 216 -13.62 8.22 23.80
C ASN A 216 -15.07 7.93 24.16
N ASN A 217 -15.97 8.92 24.05
CA ASN A 217 -17.39 8.71 24.35
C ASN A 217 -18.01 7.65 23.43
N ILE A 218 -17.70 7.69 22.14
CA ILE A 218 -18.16 6.69 21.16
C ILE A 218 -17.52 5.32 21.47
N ALA A 219 -16.22 5.29 21.73
CA ALA A 219 -15.48 4.08 22.04
C ALA A 219 -16.06 3.36 23.26
N VAL A 220 -16.32 4.08 24.36
CA VAL A 220 -16.96 3.54 25.57
C VAL A 220 -18.34 2.99 25.25
N ALA A 221 -19.18 3.71 24.49
CA ALA A 221 -20.50 3.27 24.12
C ALA A 221 -20.52 1.97 23.29
N HIS A 222 -19.43 1.70 22.55
CA HIS A 222 -19.29 0.53 21.67
C HIS A 222 -18.26 -0.50 22.17
N ASN A 223 -17.80 -0.40 23.41
CA ASN A 223 -16.78 -1.27 23.99
C ASN A 223 -15.54 -1.42 23.07
N SER A 224 -15.06 -0.30 22.56
CA SER A 224 -13.98 -0.18 21.59
C SER A 224 -12.92 0.82 22.05
N THR A 225 -11.79 0.88 21.36
CA THR A 225 -10.79 1.94 21.56
C THR A 225 -11.05 3.12 20.62
N PRO A 226 -10.57 4.33 20.93
CA PRO A 226 -10.65 5.48 20.02
C PRO A 226 -10.06 5.21 18.64
N ALA A 227 -8.97 4.46 18.58
CA ALA A 227 -8.34 4.06 17.32
C ALA A 227 -9.25 3.14 16.49
N GLN A 228 -9.90 2.17 17.14
CA GLN A 228 -10.87 1.30 16.46
C GLN A 228 -12.07 2.08 15.93
N VAL A 229 -12.55 3.09 16.68
CA VAL A 229 -13.63 3.98 16.21
C VAL A 229 -13.16 4.80 15.00
N ALA A 230 -11.94 5.31 15.03
CA ALA A 230 -11.40 6.16 13.95
C ALA A 230 -11.18 5.40 12.63
N ILE A 231 -10.94 4.08 12.69
CA ILE A 231 -10.68 3.24 11.51
C ILE A 231 -11.99 2.64 10.94
N ASN A 232 -13.03 2.53 11.76
CA ASN A 232 -14.27 1.85 11.37
C ASN A 232 -15.23 2.76 10.62
#